data_ce07efeb6f3b88930c7dab66ecded264
#
_entry.id   ce07efeb6f3b88930c7dab66ecded264
#
_cell.length_a   1.000
_cell.length_b   1.000
_cell.length_c   1.000
_cell.angle_alpha   90.00
_cell.angle_beta   90.00
_cell.angle_gamma   90.00
#
_symmetry.space_group_name_H-M   'P 1'
#
loop_
_entity.id
_entity.type
_entity.pdbx_description
1 polymer ?
#
loop_
_entity_poly.entity_id
_entity_poly.type
_entity_poly.pdbx_seq_one_letter_code
_entity_poly.pdbx_strand_id
1 'polypeptide(L)'
;MIVADSSYLVEGILRDARLIENETIVSPDLALYEVINTLWKHETMIGDLDDSSSHIDLVLELVSAGAILLVRPDRKLLNETYVLSVKHRTPVYDTVFVALALQLGLELKTYDEKQAKMLSKERGE
;
A
#
# COMPACT_ATOMS: atom_id res chain seq x y z
N MET A 1 -6.44 11.18 6.78
CA MET A 1 -6.45 10.22 5.67
C MET A 1 -5.07 10.19 5.02
N ILE A 2 -4.53 9.01 4.79
CA ILE A 2 -3.22 8.81 4.18
C ILE A 2 -3.33 7.75 3.09
N VAL A 3 -2.39 7.77 2.14
CA VAL A 3 -2.16 6.62 1.26
C VAL A 3 -1.08 5.77 1.91
N ALA A 4 -1.27 4.46 1.94
CA ALA A 4 -0.28 3.51 2.43
C ALA A 4 -0.01 2.45 1.38
N ASP A 5 1.24 2.04 1.28
CA ASP A 5 1.59 0.89 0.46
C ASP A 5 1.49 -0.41 1.26
N SER A 6 1.72 -1.53 0.59
CA SER A 6 1.62 -2.85 1.24
C SER A 6 2.65 -3.04 2.35
N SER A 7 3.84 -2.46 2.24
CA SER A 7 4.87 -2.58 3.28
C SER A 7 4.42 -1.96 4.60
N TYR A 8 3.80 -0.80 4.54
CA TYR A 8 3.26 -0.12 5.71
C TYR A 8 2.08 -0.89 6.31
N LEU A 9 1.17 -1.38 5.46
CA LEU A 9 0.03 -2.17 5.91
C LEU A 9 0.46 -3.46 6.60
N VAL A 10 1.43 -4.16 6.04
CA VAL A 10 1.97 -5.40 6.65
C VAL A 10 2.56 -5.11 8.03
N GLU A 11 3.34 -4.04 8.16
CA GLU A 11 3.91 -3.66 9.45
C GLU A 11 2.82 -3.38 10.48
N GLY A 12 1.75 -2.68 10.09
CA GLY A 12 0.61 -2.42 10.95
C GLY A 12 -0.14 -3.67 11.37
N ILE A 13 -0.27 -4.63 10.46
CA ILE A 13 -1.01 -5.87 10.71
C ILE A 13 -0.21 -6.84 11.57
N LEU A 14 1.10 -6.97 11.30
CA LEU A 14 1.93 -7.98 11.95
C LEU A 14 2.59 -7.50 13.24
N ARG A 15 2.93 -6.22 13.35
CA ARG A 15 3.81 -5.74 14.43
C ARG A 15 3.28 -4.56 15.23
N ASP A 16 2.76 -3.54 14.57
CA ASP A 16 2.39 -2.29 15.24
C ASP A 16 1.01 -1.79 14.77
N ALA A 17 -0.02 -2.25 15.47
CA ALA A 17 -1.41 -1.88 15.17
C ALA A 17 -1.65 -0.36 15.24
N ARG A 18 -0.83 0.40 15.96
CA ARG A 18 -0.97 1.85 16.05
C ARG A 18 -0.83 2.55 14.71
N LEU A 19 -0.11 1.93 13.76
CA LEU A 19 0.08 2.48 12.42
C LEU A 19 -1.24 2.58 11.64
N ILE A 20 -2.20 1.73 11.96
CA ILE A 20 -3.46 1.62 11.22
C ILE A 20 -4.71 1.94 12.05
N GLU A 21 -4.58 2.17 13.36
CA GLU A 21 -5.73 2.39 14.25
C GLU A 21 -6.35 3.76 14.15
N ASN A 22 -5.56 4.80 13.93
CA ASN A 22 -5.97 6.19 14.07
C ASN A 22 -6.08 6.95 12.75
N GLU A 23 -5.98 6.26 11.63
CA GLU A 23 -6.03 6.86 10.31
C GLU A 23 -6.93 6.09 9.38
N THR A 24 -7.69 6.80 8.55
CA THR A 24 -8.31 6.18 7.39
C THR A 24 -7.25 6.02 6.32
N ILE A 25 -7.04 4.80 5.90
CA ILE A 25 -6.02 4.46 4.91
C ILE A 25 -6.68 4.27 3.55
N VAL A 26 -6.09 4.91 2.53
CA VAL A 26 -6.49 4.72 1.14
C VAL A 26 -5.36 4.00 0.43
N SER A 27 -5.67 2.99 -0.35
CA SER A 27 -4.65 2.24 -1.07
C SER A 27 -5.23 1.68 -2.37
N PRO A 28 -4.43 1.51 -3.41
CA PRO A 28 -4.89 0.78 -4.60
C PRO A 28 -5.29 -0.64 -4.20
N ASP A 29 -6.25 -1.21 -4.89
CA ASP A 29 -6.73 -2.58 -4.59
C ASP A 29 -5.64 -3.64 -4.75
N LEU A 30 -4.60 -3.37 -5.55
CA LEU A 30 -3.39 -4.20 -5.63
C LEU A 30 -2.79 -4.49 -4.25
N ALA A 31 -2.85 -3.53 -3.33
CA ALA A 31 -2.27 -3.67 -1.99
C ALA A 31 -2.83 -4.87 -1.24
N LEU A 32 -4.09 -5.21 -1.45
CA LEU A 32 -4.73 -6.36 -0.80
C LEU A 32 -4.02 -7.66 -1.18
N TYR A 33 -3.73 -7.84 -2.46
CA TYR A 33 -3.01 -9.02 -2.94
C TYR A 33 -1.58 -9.05 -2.43
N GLU A 34 -0.91 -7.93 -2.40
CA GLU A 34 0.47 -7.84 -1.93
C GLU A 34 0.59 -8.14 -0.44
N VAL A 35 -0.34 -7.65 0.36
CA VAL A 35 -0.41 -7.95 1.80
C VAL A 35 -0.61 -9.44 2.02
N ILE A 36 -1.59 -10.03 1.35
CA ILE A 36 -1.88 -11.46 1.47
C ILE A 36 -0.68 -12.30 1.02
N ASN A 37 -0.03 -11.90 -0.07
CA ASN A 37 1.17 -12.59 -0.55
C ASN A 37 2.32 -12.52 0.45
N THR A 38 2.48 -11.39 1.14
CA THR A 38 3.50 -11.24 2.18
C THR A 38 3.20 -12.15 3.39
N LEU A 39 1.94 -12.24 3.79
CA LEU A 39 1.52 -13.18 4.83
C LEU A 39 1.83 -14.62 4.43
N TRP A 40 1.57 -14.97 3.18
CA TRP A 40 1.92 -16.29 2.64
C TRP A 40 3.41 -16.57 2.75
N LYS A 41 4.27 -15.59 2.43
CA LYS A 41 5.72 -15.75 2.56
C LYS A 41 6.15 -15.98 4.01
N HIS A 42 5.57 -15.26 4.95
CA HIS A 42 5.87 -15.43 6.37
C HIS A 42 5.47 -16.81 6.87
N GLU A 43 4.36 -17.34 6.42
CA GLU A 43 3.89 -18.67 6.82
C GLU A 43 4.69 -19.80 6.17
N THR A 44 4.99 -19.69 4.87
CA THR A 44 5.54 -20.81 4.08
C THR A 44 7.05 -20.75 3.88
N MET A 45 7.63 -19.57 3.68
CA MET A 45 9.03 -19.41 3.30
C MET A 45 9.91 -18.95 4.46
N ILE A 46 9.46 -17.96 5.22
CA ILE A 46 10.18 -17.43 6.38
C ILE A 46 9.93 -18.32 7.59
N GLY A 47 8.69 -18.81 7.76
CA GLY A 47 8.31 -19.74 8.80
C GLY A 47 8.12 -19.13 10.19
N ASP A 48 7.96 -17.81 10.27
CA ASP A 48 7.73 -17.10 11.54
C ASP A 48 6.25 -16.96 11.91
N LEU A 49 5.34 -17.42 11.04
CA LEU A 49 3.91 -17.51 11.31
C LEU A 49 3.44 -18.94 11.06
N ASP A 50 2.70 -19.50 12.01
CA ASP A 50 2.13 -20.84 11.88
C ASP A 50 0.89 -20.85 10.99
N ASP A 51 0.01 -19.83 11.16
CA ASP A 51 -1.24 -19.69 10.42
C ASP A 51 -1.59 -18.23 10.29
N SER A 52 -1.73 -17.75 9.05
CA SER A 52 -2.06 -16.37 8.74
C SER A 52 -3.56 -16.08 8.67
N SER A 53 -4.43 -17.06 8.92
CA SER A 53 -5.89 -16.89 8.77
C SER A 53 -6.45 -15.71 9.57
N SER A 54 -6.00 -15.55 10.82
CA SER A 54 -6.44 -14.45 11.67
C SER A 54 -6.00 -13.09 11.15
N HIS A 55 -4.84 -13.03 10.52
CA HIS A 55 -4.33 -11.79 9.93
C HIS A 55 -5.11 -11.42 8.66
N ILE A 56 -5.46 -12.42 7.86
CA ILE A 56 -6.30 -12.22 6.66
C ILE A 56 -7.69 -11.72 7.09
N ASP A 57 -8.28 -12.33 8.11
CA ASP A 57 -9.58 -11.91 8.65
C ASP A 57 -9.52 -10.47 9.15
N LEU A 58 -8.44 -10.07 9.82
CA LEU A 58 -8.25 -8.70 10.28
C LEU A 58 -8.21 -7.71 9.10
N VAL A 59 -7.46 -8.03 8.04
CA VAL A 59 -7.39 -7.18 6.84
C VAL A 59 -8.78 -6.99 6.24
N LEU A 60 -9.52 -8.09 6.06
CA LEU A 60 -10.86 -8.04 5.47
C LEU A 60 -11.85 -7.28 6.35
N GLU A 61 -11.72 -7.40 7.66
CA GLU A 61 -12.54 -6.65 8.62
C GLU A 61 -12.25 -5.14 8.54
N LEU A 62 -10.98 -4.75 8.44
CA LEU A 62 -10.59 -3.35 8.28
C LEU A 62 -11.13 -2.76 6.98
N VAL A 63 -11.12 -3.53 5.90
CA VAL A 63 -11.73 -3.11 4.63
C VAL A 63 -13.24 -2.97 4.79
N SER A 64 -13.92 -3.94 5.38
CA SER A 64 -15.37 -3.91 5.59
C SER A 64 -15.80 -2.76 6.48
N ALA A 65 -15.01 -2.42 7.48
CA ALA A 65 -15.30 -1.33 8.41
C ALA A 65 -14.98 0.07 7.84
N GLY A 66 -14.38 0.15 6.66
CA GLY A 66 -13.98 1.42 6.06
C GLY A 66 -12.71 2.03 6.62
N ALA A 67 -11.95 1.28 7.41
CA ALA A 67 -10.64 1.72 7.91
C ALA A 67 -9.59 1.71 6.80
N ILE A 68 -9.72 0.77 5.87
CA ILE A 68 -8.92 0.69 4.65
C ILE A 68 -9.87 0.82 3.45
N LEU A 69 -9.68 1.89 2.68
CA LEU A 69 -10.44 2.14 1.46
C LEU A 69 -9.61 1.69 0.28
N LEU A 70 -10.05 0.66 -0.42
CA LEU A 70 -9.38 0.14 -1.60
C LEU A 70 -9.89 0.88 -2.84
N VAL A 71 -8.97 1.48 -3.58
CA VAL A 71 -9.28 2.23 -4.80
C VAL A 71 -9.12 1.33 -5.99
N ARG A 72 -10.21 1.18 -6.74
CA ARG A 72 -10.18 0.52 -8.03
C ARG A 72 -9.53 1.45 -9.05
N PRO A 73 -8.57 0.98 -9.86
CA PRO A 73 -7.91 1.84 -10.82
C PRO A 73 -8.87 2.29 -11.92
N ASP A 74 -8.87 3.60 -12.19
CA ASP A 74 -9.55 4.16 -13.34
C ASP A 74 -8.53 4.53 -14.42
N ARG A 75 -9.02 5.04 -15.55
CA ARG A 75 -8.15 5.42 -16.67
C ARG A 75 -7.12 6.47 -16.25
N LYS A 76 -7.54 7.47 -15.49
CA LYS A 76 -6.66 8.56 -15.07
C LYS A 76 -5.51 8.04 -14.21
N LEU A 77 -5.82 7.22 -13.21
CA LEU A 77 -4.81 6.65 -12.32
C LEU A 77 -3.83 5.77 -13.08
N LEU A 78 -4.33 4.91 -13.98
CA LEU A 78 -3.48 4.03 -14.77
C LEU A 78 -2.56 4.80 -15.71
N ASN A 79 -3.06 5.84 -16.37
CA ASN A 79 -2.25 6.68 -17.25
C ASN A 79 -1.17 7.43 -16.48
N GLU A 80 -1.50 8.03 -15.36
CA GLU A 80 -0.53 8.74 -14.52
C GLU A 80 0.53 7.78 -13.99
N THR A 81 0.12 6.60 -13.54
CA THR A 81 1.03 5.54 -13.09
C THR A 81 2.01 5.17 -14.20
N TYR A 82 1.51 4.96 -15.40
CA TYR A 82 2.35 4.59 -16.54
C TYR A 82 3.37 5.68 -16.87
N VAL A 83 2.93 6.93 -16.93
CA VAL A 83 3.81 8.07 -17.23
C VAL A 83 4.92 8.19 -16.20
N LEU A 84 4.59 8.08 -14.90
CA LEU A 84 5.58 8.12 -13.82
C LEU A 84 6.52 6.93 -13.86
N SER A 85 6.00 5.75 -14.18
CA SER A 85 6.83 4.53 -14.30
C SER A 85 7.88 4.66 -15.40
N VAL A 86 7.50 5.23 -16.53
CA VAL A 86 8.44 5.50 -17.63
C VAL A 86 9.48 6.55 -17.20
N LYS A 87 9.03 7.64 -16.61
CA LYS A 87 9.89 8.75 -16.19
C LYS A 87 10.94 8.31 -15.17
N HIS A 88 10.52 7.54 -14.17
CA HIS A 88 11.37 7.13 -13.05
C HIS A 88 11.96 5.73 -13.19
N ARG A 89 11.68 5.04 -14.30
CA ARG A 89 12.14 3.67 -14.55
C ARG A 89 11.82 2.73 -13.38
N THR A 90 10.58 2.81 -12.92
CA THR A 90 10.09 2.06 -11.77
C THR A 90 8.86 1.25 -12.17
N PRO A 91 8.74 -0.01 -11.74
CA PRO A 91 7.59 -0.84 -12.09
C PRO A 91 6.27 -0.20 -11.66
N VAL A 92 5.22 -0.43 -12.44
CA VAL A 92 3.88 0.13 -12.17
C VAL A 92 3.33 -0.30 -10.80
N TYR A 93 3.72 -1.46 -10.32
CA TYR A 93 3.27 -1.99 -9.02
C TYR A 93 3.72 -1.12 -7.84
N ASP A 94 4.88 -0.49 -7.94
CA ASP A 94 5.37 0.45 -6.91
C ASP A 94 4.85 1.86 -7.18
N THR A 95 4.78 2.24 -8.44
CA THR A 95 4.45 3.61 -8.87
C THR A 95 2.99 3.96 -8.62
N VAL A 96 2.08 2.99 -8.65
CA VAL A 96 0.64 3.25 -8.47
C VAL A 96 0.34 3.89 -7.11
N PHE A 97 1.10 3.55 -6.07
CA PHE A 97 0.93 4.15 -4.74
C PHE A 97 1.29 5.63 -4.76
N VAL A 98 2.38 5.97 -5.43
CA VAL A 98 2.82 7.36 -5.60
C VAL A 98 1.81 8.15 -6.42
N ALA A 99 1.35 7.58 -7.54
CA ALA A 99 0.34 8.20 -8.40
C ALA A 99 -0.95 8.50 -7.64
N LEU A 100 -1.40 7.56 -6.82
CA LEU A 100 -2.61 7.74 -6.02
C LEU A 100 -2.42 8.86 -4.98
N ALA A 101 -1.28 8.89 -4.29
CA ALA A 101 -0.98 9.94 -3.33
C ALA A 101 -0.96 11.32 -3.99
N LEU A 102 -0.37 11.43 -5.18
CA LEU A 102 -0.36 12.69 -5.95
C LEU A 102 -1.78 13.10 -6.35
N GLN A 103 -2.56 12.16 -6.87
CA GLN A 103 -3.92 12.43 -7.35
C GLN A 103 -4.82 12.92 -6.22
N LEU A 104 -4.69 12.35 -5.02
CA LEU A 104 -5.51 12.69 -3.87
C LEU A 104 -4.93 13.84 -3.03
N GLY A 105 -3.69 14.23 -3.27
CA GLY A 105 -3.01 15.23 -2.46
C GLY A 105 -2.77 14.77 -1.03
N LEU A 106 -2.52 13.47 -0.83
CA LEU A 106 -2.33 12.87 0.48
C LEU A 106 -0.88 12.48 0.72
N GLU A 107 -0.51 12.37 2.00
CA GLU A 107 0.76 11.80 2.41
C GLU A 107 0.80 10.32 2.03
N LEU A 108 1.97 9.84 1.63
CA LEU A 108 2.24 8.42 1.39
C LEU A 108 3.06 7.86 2.54
N LYS A 109 2.53 6.83 3.19
CA LYS A 109 3.25 6.07 4.21
C LYS A 109 3.80 4.80 3.58
N THR A 110 5.11 4.68 3.54
CA THR A 110 5.82 3.56 2.93
C THR A 110 7.17 3.36 3.61
N TYR A 111 7.65 2.13 3.59
CA TYR A 111 9.03 1.80 3.95
C TYR A 111 9.92 1.64 2.71
N ASP A 112 9.36 1.85 1.52
CA ASP A 112 10.11 1.83 0.26
C ASP A 112 10.67 3.22 -0.02
N GLU A 113 11.98 3.38 0.10
CA GLU A 113 12.66 4.66 -0.14
C GLU A 113 12.49 5.16 -1.57
N LYS A 114 12.39 4.27 -2.55
CA LYS A 114 12.20 4.66 -3.96
C LYS A 114 10.86 5.36 -4.16
N GLN A 115 9.80 4.82 -3.55
CA GLN A 115 8.47 5.44 -3.59
C GLN A 115 8.48 6.81 -2.92
N ALA A 116 9.08 6.92 -1.73
CA ALA A 116 9.17 8.17 -1.00
C ALA A 116 9.93 9.23 -1.79
N LYS A 117 11.05 8.86 -2.39
CA LYS A 117 11.84 9.78 -3.22
C LYS A 117 11.11 10.22 -4.48
N MET A 118 10.41 9.31 -5.14
CA MET A 118 9.62 9.62 -6.33
C MET A 118 8.55 10.67 -5.99
N LEU A 119 7.83 10.46 -4.90
CA LEU A 119 6.80 11.40 -4.46
C LEU A 119 7.38 12.78 -4.15
N SER A 120 8.49 12.83 -3.42
CA SER A 120 9.17 14.09 -3.12
C SER A 120 9.58 14.84 -4.38
N LYS A 121 10.15 14.15 -5.36
CA LYS A 121 10.54 14.76 -6.64
C LYS A 121 9.34 15.34 -7.38
N GLU A 122 8.24 14.58 -7.45
CA GLU A 122 7.03 15.03 -8.16
C GLU A 122 6.36 16.21 -7.45
N ARG A 123 6.53 16.35 -6.14
CA ARG A 123 6.03 17.48 -5.37
C ARG A 123 6.98 18.67 -5.33
N GLY A 124 8.17 18.55 -5.91
CA GLY A 124 9.17 19.62 -5.92
C GLY A 124 9.89 19.81 -4.58
N GLU A 125 9.94 18.77 -3.80
CA GLU A 125 10.59 18.79 -2.49
C GLU A 125 12.06 18.35 -2.55
#